data_7e60f0f4d0bd92e239a1fd5b6ea354a9
#
_entry.id   7e60f0f4d0bd92e239a1fd5b6ea354a9
#
_cell.length_a   1.000
_cell.length_b   1.000
_cell.length_c   1.000
_cell.angle_alpha   90.00
_cell.angle_beta   90.00
_cell.angle_gamma   90.00
#
_symmetry.space_group_name_H-M   'P 1'
#
loop_
_entity.id
_entity.type
_entity.pdbx_description
1 polymer ?
#
loop_
_entity_poly.entity_id
_entity_poly.type
_entity_poly.pdbx_seq_one_letter_code
_entity_poly.pdbx_strand_id
1 'polypeptide(L)'
;MTAPMVHAGLLCCDGPQYLTRGRLPSGRELAVDADRDAEARAMLAGLLDAGHLMPVDALPDTVRTHAGAAGFSDVLIYVADLGHQGLHLLAGPDGPPRGAEREIRIEGTAPGRAYQRGLLTSAAPQEAPGTDWWVPLVDGTERIGLLRLRSAHDDARAREDADRLAALVALLITTKRTSSDTLARLMRTEPLNVAAEMAWNLMPPRTYADGRVVISAVMEPTYQISGDVYEYALDGPLVHLTLFDAMGHDNAAGLCGALALGACRNARRQGSGLAAKGAAVEAALVEQYGHRRYVTGVLATLDTRTGMLSWVNRGHHPPIVIRGNRWVSHLQCPPAHPMGTDLDLPSTVCREQLQPGDRVVLYTDGITDARRRDDSEFGVERFTDFLIRHHADGLPVPETLRRLMQAVLDYHDGQLQDDATVLMCEWLGDTLRDTEPAADLTGLPLHGLPYAPDITVDSGTGTS
;
A
#
# COMPACT_ATOMS: atom_id res chain seq x y z
N MET A 1 38.93 35.11 -51.97
CA MET A 1 38.04 36.30 -52.06
C MET A 1 37.08 36.27 -50.87
N THR A 2 37.40 37.18 -49.96
CA THR A 2 36.52 37.94 -49.03
C THR A 2 35.54 37.22 -48.12
N ALA A 3 35.98 37.14 -46.87
CA ALA A 3 35.07 37.10 -45.71
C ALA A 3 34.41 38.49 -45.48
N PRO A 4 33.31 38.55 -44.74
CA PRO A 4 33.17 39.67 -43.82
C PRO A 4 33.02 39.24 -42.36
N MET A 5 33.71 40.02 -41.53
CA MET A 5 33.59 40.17 -40.08
C MET A 5 32.14 40.49 -39.69
N VAL A 6 31.68 39.92 -38.55
CA VAL A 6 30.56 40.47 -37.81
C VAL A 6 30.95 40.64 -36.33
N HIS A 7 30.61 41.83 -35.87
CA HIS A 7 30.92 42.48 -34.61
C HIS A 7 30.65 41.67 -33.32
N ALA A 8 31.59 41.81 -32.41
CA ALA A 8 31.45 41.56 -31.00
C ALA A 8 30.58 42.66 -30.36
N GLY A 9 29.44 42.27 -29.79
CA GLY A 9 28.65 43.07 -28.87
C GLY A 9 29.03 42.69 -27.44
N LEU A 10 29.76 43.54 -26.77
CA LEU A 10 29.93 43.50 -25.31
C LEU A 10 28.57 43.79 -24.64
N LEU A 11 28.09 42.90 -23.82
CA LEU A 11 27.08 43.20 -22.82
C LEU A 11 27.69 43.05 -21.43
N CYS A 12 27.49 44.10 -20.67
CA CYS A 12 28.05 44.41 -19.37
C CYS A 12 27.79 43.33 -18.31
N CYS A 13 28.78 43.20 -17.45
CA CYS A 13 28.84 42.52 -16.19
C CYS A 13 27.75 43.00 -15.25
N ASP A 14 26.86 42.09 -14.86
CA ASP A 14 26.12 42.20 -13.60
C ASP A 14 26.93 41.56 -12.48
N GLY A 15 27.01 42.27 -11.36
CA GLY A 15 27.90 42.03 -10.25
C GLY A 15 27.62 40.73 -9.46
N PRO A 16 28.53 40.38 -8.55
CA PRO A 16 28.47 39.12 -7.82
C PRO A 16 27.23 39.09 -6.88
N GLN A 17 26.35 38.13 -7.12
CA GLN A 17 25.34 37.78 -6.16
C GLN A 17 26.06 37.36 -4.86
N TYR A 18 25.80 38.10 -3.81
CA TYR A 18 26.27 37.81 -2.48
C TYR A 18 25.79 36.45 -2.05
N LEU A 19 26.65 35.45 -2.06
CA LEU A 19 26.51 34.25 -1.27
C LEU A 19 26.37 34.71 0.18
N THR A 20 25.17 34.61 0.72
CA THR A 20 24.94 34.74 2.15
C THR A 20 25.83 33.69 2.83
N ARG A 21 26.90 34.15 3.45
CA ARG A 21 27.75 33.32 4.30
C ARG A 21 26.86 32.77 5.43
N GLY A 22 26.43 31.53 5.29
CA GLY A 22 25.87 30.77 6.40
C GLY A 22 26.86 30.86 7.56
N ARG A 23 26.40 31.31 8.72
CA ARG A 23 27.19 31.39 9.95
C ARG A 23 27.66 29.98 10.26
N LEU A 24 28.97 29.73 10.31
CA LEU A 24 29.49 28.45 10.80
C LEU A 24 29.00 28.25 12.22
N PRO A 25 28.44 27.04 12.54
CA PRO A 25 27.94 26.77 13.88
C PRO A 25 29.04 26.93 14.92
N SER A 26 28.70 27.47 16.07
CA SER A 26 29.64 27.62 17.18
C SER A 26 30.00 26.25 17.77
N GLY A 27 31.17 26.13 18.42
CA GLY A 27 31.60 24.88 19.04
C GLY A 27 30.56 24.36 20.06
N ARG A 28 29.75 25.23 20.66
CA ARG A 28 28.66 24.88 21.58
C ARG A 28 27.45 24.31 20.83
N GLU A 29 27.09 24.83 19.67
CA GLU A 29 26.04 24.31 18.81
C GLU A 29 26.42 22.91 18.27
N LEU A 30 27.67 22.71 17.85
CA LEU A 30 28.18 21.41 17.42
C LEU A 30 28.16 20.36 18.56
N ALA A 31 28.44 20.77 19.79
CA ALA A 31 28.38 19.87 20.96
C ALA A 31 26.94 19.46 21.30
N VAL A 32 25.99 20.38 21.27
CA VAL A 32 24.56 20.10 21.47
C VAL A 32 24.02 19.16 20.40
N ASP A 33 24.42 19.37 19.15
CA ASP A 33 24.03 18.50 18.05
C ASP A 33 24.61 17.07 18.20
N ALA A 34 25.85 16.93 18.65
CA ALA A 34 26.47 15.62 18.91
C ALA A 34 25.78 14.87 20.05
N ASP A 35 25.36 15.57 21.10
CA ASP A 35 24.63 14.94 22.22
C ASP A 35 23.26 14.43 21.75
N ARG A 36 22.49 15.23 20.96
CA ARG A 36 21.23 14.80 20.40
C ARG A 36 21.37 13.61 19.43
N ASP A 37 22.47 13.53 18.65
CA ASP A 37 22.79 12.35 17.83
C ASP A 37 23.01 11.09 18.67
N ALA A 38 23.68 11.24 19.81
CA ALA A 38 23.89 10.14 20.74
C ALA A 38 22.58 9.67 21.38
N GLU A 39 21.70 10.60 21.76
CA GLU A 39 20.38 10.33 22.33
C GLU A 39 19.47 9.60 21.33
N ALA A 40 19.39 10.07 20.09
CA ALA A 40 18.61 9.43 19.03
C ALA A 40 19.12 8.01 18.71
N ARG A 41 20.46 7.83 18.64
CA ARG A 41 21.05 6.50 18.47
C ARG A 41 20.74 5.58 19.65
N ALA A 42 20.82 6.08 20.88
CA ALA A 42 20.50 5.31 22.08
C ALA A 42 19.02 4.87 22.11
N MET A 43 18.10 5.76 21.72
CA MET A 43 16.69 5.46 21.57
C MET A 43 16.46 4.28 20.61
N LEU A 44 17.00 4.38 19.38
CA LEU A 44 16.79 3.36 18.35
C LEU A 44 17.48 2.03 18.70
N ALA A 45 18.72 2.09 19.20
CA ALA A 45 19.46 0.88 19.62
C ALA A 45 18.77 0.17 20.78
N GLY A 46 18.37 0.92 21.82
CA GLY A 46 17.66 0.36 22.96
C GLY A 46 16.33 -0.27 22.60
N LEU A 47 15.55 0.37 21.70
CA LEU A 47 14.29 -0.19 21.22
C LEU A 47 14.50 -1.42 20.33
N LEU A 48 15.54 -1.43 19.49
CA LEU A 48 15.90 -2.57 18.67
C LEU A 48 16.30 -3.78 19.55
N ASP A 49 17.17 -3.57 20.55
CA ASP A 49 17.63 -4.61 21.47
C ASP A 49 16.45 -5.20 22.28
N ALA A 50 15.58 -4.33 22.81
CA ALA A 50 14.38 -4.74 23.52
C ALA A 50 13.36 -5.47 22.61
N GLY A 51 13.33 -5.11 21.33
CA GLY A 51 12.33 -5.56 20.35
C GLY A 51 12.34 -7.06 20.08
N HIS A 52 13.46 -7.76 20.22
CA HIS A 52 13.60 -9.16 19.82
C HIS A 52 12.65 -10.11 20.55
N LEU A 53 12.62 -10.08 21.87
CA LEU A 53 11.85 -11.01 22.71
C LEU A 53 10.61 -10.35 23.33
N MET A 54 10.39 -9.07 23.10
CA MET A 54 9.30 -8.31 23.69
C MET A 54 7.95 -8.80 23.14
N PRO A 55 6.97 -9.11 24.01
CA PRO A 55 5.58 -9.32 23.56
C PRO A 55 4.98 -7.99 23.09
N VAL A 56 3.97 -8.06 22.21
CA VAL A 56 3.36 -6.86 21.63
C VAL A 56 2.72 -5.96 22.69
N ASP A 57 2.19 -6.53 23.76
CA ASP A 57 1.55 -5.80 24.85
C ASP A 57 2.54 -4.90 25.61
N ALA A 58 3.84 -5.23 25.61
CA ALA A 58 4.88 -4.40 26.20
C ALA A 58 5.38 -3.30 25.25
N LEU A 59 5.03 -3.33 23.96
CA LEU A 59 5.54 -2.40 22.97
C LEU A 59 5.25 -0.92 23.34
N PRO A 60 4.04 -0.51 23.77
CA PRO A 60 3.76 0.89 24.09
C PRO A 60 4.66 1.44 25.20
N ASP A 61 4.89 0.66 26.26
CA ASP A 61 5.70 1.08 27.40
C ASP A 61 7.19 1.08 27.06
N THR A 62 7.64 0.12 26.29
CA THR A 62 9.02 0.05 25.80
C THR A 62 9.34 1.22 24.89
N VAL A 63 8.45 1.54 23.94
CA VAL A 63 8.62 2.71 23.04
C VAL A 63 8.66 3.98 23.87
N ARG A 64 7.75 4.16 24.82
CA ARG A 64 7.71 5.34 25.70
C ARG A 64 9.01 5.52 26.49
N THR A 65 9.56 4.42 27.02
CA THR A 65 10.81 4.43 27.81
C THR A 65 11.98 4.89 26.95
N HIS A 66 12.16 4.31 25.77
CA HIS A 66 13.29 4.65 24.89
C HIS A 66 13.13 6.00 24.20
N ALA A 67 11.92 6.38 23.81
CA ALA A 67 11.62 7.66 23.19
C ALA A 67 11.97 8.87 24.07
N GLY A 68 11.85 8.69 25.41
CA GLY A 68 12.24 9.71 26.39
C GLY A 68 13.69 10.15 26.28
N ALA A 69 14.61 9.26 25.88
CA ALA A 69 16.02 9.58 25.70
C ALA A 69 16.26 10.64 24.60
N ALA A 70 15.42 10.67 23.56
CA ALA A 70 15.48 11.63 22.45
C ALA A 70 14.52 12.84 22.62
N GLY A 71 13.99 13.07 23.83
CA GLY A 71 13.12 14.18 24.14
C GLY A 71 11.66 14.03 23.68
N PHE A 72 11.23 12.79 23.39
CA PHE A 72 9.83 12.49 23.08
C PHE A 72 9.06 12.02 24.32
N SER A 73 7.86 12.52 24.49
CA SER A 73 6.95 12.17 25.59
C SER A 73 5.53 11.91 25.06
N ASP A 74 4.62 11.49 25.95
CA ASP A 74 3.20 11.24 25.64
C ASP A 74 2.99 10.33 24.40
N VAL A 75 3.83 9.29 24.28
CA VAL A 75 3.84 8.39 23.12
C VAL A 75 2.64 7.46 23.16
N LEU A 76 1.82 7.48 22.09
CA LEU A 76 0.67 6.60 21.87
C LEU A 76 0.79 5.95 20.49
N ILE A 77 0.51 4.66 20.41
CA ILE A 77 0.57 3.87 19.18
C ILE A 77 -0.86 3.55 18.76
N TYR A 78 -1.23 3.93 17.55
CA TYR A 78 -2.50 3.59 16.94
C TYR A 78 -2.27 2.68 15.73
N VAL A 79 -3.03 1.58 15.64
CA VAL A 79 -2.96 0.62 14.53
C VAL A 79 -4.25 0.72 13.73
N ALA A 80 -4.14 0.71 12.41
CA ALA A 80 -5.29 0.73 11.52
C ALA A 80 -6.04 -0.60 11.54
N ASP A 81 -7.38 -0.57 11.45
CA ASP A 81 -8.18 -1.76 11.25
C ASP A 81 -8.01 -2.34 9.83
N LEU A 82 -8.49 -3.56 9.61
CA LEU A 82 -8.40 -4.24 8.32
C LEU A 82 -9.16 -3.51 7.20
N GLY A 83 -10.23 -2.79 7.53
CA GLY A 83 -11.01 -1.98 6.58
C GLY A 83 -10.42 -0.58 6.33
N HIS A 84 -9.36 -0.19 7.03
CA HIS A 84 -8.78 1.17 6.99
C HIS A 84 -9.82 2.28 7.25
N GLN A 85 -10.77 2.02 8.16
CA GLN A 85 -11.80 2.97 8.57
C GLN A 85 -11.45 3.68 9.87
N GLY A 86 -10.75 2.99 10.78
CA GLY A 86 -10.40 3.43 12.11
C GLY A 86 -8.94 3.18 12.48
N LEU A 87 -8.48 3.96 13.45
CA LEU A 87 -7.18 3.84 14.10
C LEU A 87 -7.42 3.48 15.56
N HIS A 88 -6.95 2.33 16.00
CA HIS A 88 -7.22 1.78 17.32
C HIS A 88 -5.98 1.85 18.21
N LEU A 89 -6.15 2.36 19.44
CA LEU A 89 -5.04 2.52 20.39
C LEU A 89 -4.52 1.17 20.86
N LEU A 90 -3.25 0.90 20.62
CA LEU A 90 -2.52 -0.22 21.22
C LEU A 90 -2.16 0.16 22.66
N ALA A 91 -2.87 -0.43 23.62
CA ALA A 91 -2.64 -0.20 25.04
C ALA A 91 -1.62 -1.20 25.62
N GLY A 92 -0.82 -0.74 26.57
CA GLY A 92 0.02 -1.62 27.38
C GLY A 92 -0.78 -2.42 28.42
N PRO A 93 -0.09 -3.25 29.24
CA PRO A 93 -0.72 -4.11 30.25
C PRO A 93 -1.55 -3.35 31.28
N ASP A 94 -1.16 -2.13 31.62
CA ASP A 94 -1.85 -1.25 32.57
C ASP A 94 -3.08 -0.54 31.97
N GLY A 95 -3.38 -0.82 30.71
CA GLY A 95 -4.48 -0.21 29.99
C GLY A 95 -4.13 1.13 29.34
N PRO A 96 -5.13 1.78 28.72
CA PRO A 96 -4.91 3.05 28.02
C PRO A 96 -4.62 4.19 29.01
N PRO A 97 -3.74 5.13 28.66
CA PRO A 97 -3.52 6.34 29.43
C PRO A 97 -4.82 7.15 29.62
N ARG A 98 -4.95 7.86 30.74
CA ARG A 98 -6.15 8.68 31.01
C ARG A 98 -6.32 9.76 29.94
N GLY A 99 -7.52 9.86 29.38
CA GLY A 99 -7.85 10.86 28.35
C GLY A 99 -7.40 10.51 26.94
N ALA A 100 -6.74 9.37 26.72
CA ALA A 100 -6.42 8.89 25.37
C ALA A 100 -7.69 8.37 24.67
N GLU A 101 -7.94 8.82 23.46
CA GLU A 101 -8.98 8.27 22.60
C GLU A 101 -8.62 6.83 22.24
N ARG A 102 -9.57 5.91 22.39
CA ARG A 102 -9.34 4.48 22.07
C ARG A 102 -9.42 4.21 20.58
N GLU A 103 -10.23 5.00 19.89
CA GLU A 103 -10.50 4.86 18.48
C GLU A 103 -10.61 6.22 17.82
N ILE A 104 -10.00 6.39 16.67
CA ILE A 104 -10.00 7.62 15.88
C ILE A 104 -10.44 7.24 14.46
N ARG A 105 -11.47 7.90 13.95
CA ARG A 105 -11.89 7.71 12.57
C ARG A 105 -10.83 8.27 11.62
N ILE A 106 -10.55 7.53 10.54
CA ILE A 106 -9.60 7.98 9.50
C ILE A 106 -10.25 9.10 8.68
N GLU A 107 -11.48 8.91 8.21
CA GLU A 107 -12.13 9.91 7.37
C GLU A 107 -12.51 11.18 8.14
N GLY A 108 -12.20 12.35 7.55
CA GLY A 108 -12.58 13.65 8.09
C GLY A 108 -11.77 14.19 9.27
N THR A 109 -10.79 13.45 9.81
CA THR A 109 -10.01 13.85 10.99
C THR A 109 -8.59 14.32 10.63
N ALA A 110 -7.96 15.07 11.54
CA ALA A 110 -6.56 15.49 11.36
C ALA A 110 -5.58 14.29 11.44
N PRO A 111 -5.71 13.36 12.43
CA PRO A 111 -4.93 12.12 12.42
C PRO A 111 -5.15 11.28 11.14
N GLY A 112 -6.39 11.15 10.70
CA GLY A 112 -6.71 10.43 9.48
C GLY A 112 -6.04 11.03 8.25
N ARG A 113 -5.93 12.34 8.15
CA ARG A 113 -5.16 12.99 7.06
C ARG A 113 -3.66 12.67 7.13
N ALA A 114 -3.07 12.63 8.34
CA ALA A 114 -1.69 12.19 8.52
C ALA A 114 -1.49 10.75 8.03
N TYR A 115 -2.39 9.84 8.39
CA TYR A 115 -2.40 8.46 7.95
C TYR A 115 -2.53 8.33 6.43
N GLN A 116 -3.52 9.00 5.83
CA GLN A 116 -3.79 8.93 4.39
C GLN A 116 -2.65 9.51 3.54
N ARG A 117 -2.05 10.63 3.99
CA ARG A 117 -0.94 11.28 3.28
C ARG A 117 0.41 10.65 3.58
N GLY A 118 0.53 9.89 4.66
CA GLY A 118 1.81 9.37 5.11
C GLY A 118 2.81 10.45 5.57
N LEU A 119 2.32 11.64 5.95
CA LEU A 119 3.12 12.79 6.35
C LEU A 119 2.98 13.07 7.84
N LEU A 120 4.11 13.34 8.51
CA LEU A 120 4.11 13.90 9.86
C LEU A 120 3.30 15.21 9.87
N THR A 121 2.33 15.32 10.74
CA THR A 121 1.50 16.51 10.90
C THR A 121 1.43 16.94 12.37
N SER A 122 1.36 18.26 12.60
CA SER A 122 1.16 18.77 13.96
C SER A 122 -0.25 18.42 14.45
N ALA A 123 -0.35 17.96 15.69
CA ALA A 123 -1.61 17.82 16.40
C ALA A 123 -2.07 19.17 16.97
N ALA A 124 -3.33 19.23 17.42
CA ALA A 124 -3.82 20.43 18.09
C ALA A 124 -2.98 20.75 19.33
N PRO A 125 -2.64 22.04 19.56
CA PRO A 125 -1.84 22.44 20.72
C PRO A 125 -2.50 22.03 22.03
N GLN A 126 -1.69 21.51 22.96
CA GLN A 126 -2.12 21.26 24.35
C GLN A 126 -1.48 22.27 25.29
N GLU A 127 -2.00 22.40 26.49
CA GLU A 127 -1.51 23.37 27.49
C GLU A 127 -0.08 23.11 28.02
N ALA A 128 0.50 21.92 27.68
CA ALA A 128 1.84 21.53 28.11
C ALA A 128 2.91 21.99 27.10
N PRO A 129 4.15 22.28 27.56
CA PRO A 129 5.24 22.68 26.67
C PRO A 129 5.61 21.55 25.67
N GLY A 130 6.02 21.94 24.46
CA GLY A 130 6.35 21.03 23.37
C GLY A 130 5.33 21.06 22.24
N THR A 131 5.62 20.32 21.16
CA THR A 131 4.75 20.21 19.98
C THR A 131 4.25 18.78 19.85
N ASP A 132 2.94 18.60 19.76
CA ASP A 132 2.33 17.30 19.54
C ASP A 132 2.31 16.97 18.04
N TRP A 133 2.71 15.75 17.70
CA TRP A 133 2.78 15.26 16.33
C TRP A 133 2.01 13.96 16.14
N TRP A 134 1.47 13.81 14.94
CA TRP A 134 0.99 12.55 14.36
C TRP A 134 2.01 12.10 13.32
N VAL A 135 2.69 10.99 13.59
CA VAL A 135 3.75 10.43 12.76
C VAL A 135 3.26 9.12 12.15
N PRO A 136 3.23 8.98 10.83
CA PRO A 136 2.76 7.76 10.18
C PRO A 136 3.64 6.55 10.52
N LEU A 137 3.00 5.43 10.83
CA LEU A 137 3.64 4.13 10.94
C LEU A 137 3.54 3.44 9.59
N VAL A 138 4.66 3.36 8.88
CA VAL A 138 4.73 2.77 7.53
C VAL A 138 5.83 1.72 7.50
N ASP A 139 5.52 0.54 6.97
CA ASP A 139 6.48 -0.54 6.69
C ASP A 139 6.53 -0.78 5.18
N GLY A 140 7.63 -0.38 4.55
CA GLY A 140 7.73 -0.33 3.09
C GLY A 140 6.71 0.63 2.50
N THR A 141 5.65 0.08 1.92
CA THR A 141 4.53 0.85 1.36
C THR A 141 3.20 0.59 2.09
N GLU A 142 3.22 -0.27 3.11
CA GLU A 142 2.03 -0.59 3.91
C GLU A 142 1.85 0.43 5.04
N ARG A 143 0.65 1.04 5.12
CA ARG A 143 0.27 1.95 6.20
C ARG A 143 -0.23 1.13 7.39
N ILE A 144 0.58 1.05 8.45
CA ILE A 144 0.28 0.27 9.65
C ILE A 144 -0.60 1.06 10.63
N GLY A 145 -0.37 2.37 10.74
CA GLY A 145 -1.08 3.19 11.70
C GLY A 145 -0.46 4.57 11.91
N LEU A 146 -0.56 5.08 13.13
CA LEU A 146 0.02 6.36 13.55
C LEU A 146 0.71 6.25 14.91
N LEU A 147 1.80 6.95 15.06
CA LEU A 147 2.41 7.28 16.33
C LEU A 147 2.01 8.71 16.72
N ARG A 148 1.34 8.90 17.87
CA ARG A 148 1.21 10.22 18.47
C ARG A 148 2.33 10.39 19.48
N LEU A 149 3.02 11.51 19.43
CA LEU A 149 4.04 11.86 20.41
C LEU A 149 4.12 13.36 20.61
N ARG A 150 4.69 13.78 21.75
CA ARG A 150 5.08 15.16 22.03
C ARG A 150 6.58 15.29 21.94
N SER A 151 7.05 16.24 21.15
CA SER A 151 8.45 16.58 21.03
C SER A 151 8.80 17.83 21.86
N ALA A 152 9.92 17.77 22.56
CA ALA A 152 10.50 18.93 23.23
C ALA A 152 11.08 19.95 22.24
N HIS A 153 11.35 19.54 21.00
CA HIS A 153 11.94 20.34 19.94
C HIS A 153 11.05 20.30 18.69
N ASP A 154 10.91 21.43 17.99
CA ASP A 154 10.18 21.52 16.71
C ASP A 154 11.14 21.98 15.61
N ASP A 155 12.11 21.13 15.30
CA ASP A 155 13.08 21.34 14.24
C ASP A 155 13.13 20.14 13.27
N ALA A 156 13.79 20.29 12.15
CA ALA A 156 13.89 19.26 11.10
C ALA A 156 14.49 17.95 11.64
N ARG A 157 15.45 18.04 12.55
CA ARG A 157 16.12 16.90 13.15
C ARG A 157 15.17 16.10 14.06
N ALA A 158 14.44 16.77 14.95
CA ALA A 158 13.46 16.09 15.81
C ALA A 158 12.38 15.39 14.98
N ARG A 159 11.98 15.96 13.84
CA ARG A 159 11.05 15.33 12.88
C ARG A 159 11.65 14.07 12.25
N GLU A 160 12.92 14.14 11.82
CA GLU A 160 13.64 12.99 11.28
C GLU A 160 13.81 11.85 12.32
N ASP A 161 14.10 12.19 13.57
CA ASP A 161 14.21 11.21 14.66
C ASP A 161 12.83 10.59 15.00
N ALA A 162 11.74 11.38 14.93
CA ALA A 162 10.38 10.88 15.08
C ALA A 162 10.00 9.92 13.92
N ASP A 163 10.35 10.24 12.68
CA ASP A 163 10.13 9.37 11.52
C ASP A 163 10.91 8.06 11.64
N ARG A 164 12.16 8.10 12.07
CA ARG A 164 12.98 6.91 12.33
C ARG A 164 12.37 6.03 13.44
N LEU A 165 11.91 6.66 14.53
CA LEU A 165 11.21 5.96 15.60
C LEU A 165 9.94 5.29 15.07
N ALA A 166 9.14 6.00 14.30
CA ALA A 166 7.91 5.49 13.71
C ALA A 166 8.17 4.31 12.76
N ALA A 167 9.20 4.40 11.90
CA ALA A 167 9.60 3.31 11.01
C ALA A 167 10.01 2.05 11.79
N LEU A 168 10.79 2.19 12.88
CA LEU A 168 11.15 1.06 13.72
C LEU A 168 9.94 0.46 14.45
N VAL A 169 9.04 1.29 14.97
CA VAL A 169 7.79 0.84 15.60
C VAL A 169 6.90 0.09 14.59
N ALA A 170 6.76 0.59 13.36
CA ALA A 170 6.03 -0.06 12.29
C ALA A 170 6.60 -1.47 11.99
N LEU A 171 7.92 -1.56 11.84
CA LEU A 171 8.61 -2.84 11.63
C LEU A 171 8.38 -3.82 12.80
N LEU A 172 8.44 -3.36 14.05
CA LEU A 172 8.18 -4.19 15.23
C LEU A 172 6.72 -4.69 15.25
N ILE A 173 5.75 -3.86 14.90
CA ILE A 173 4.34 -4.27 14.78
C ILE A 173 4.21 -5.33 13.69
N THR A 174 4.75 -5.10 12.50
CA THR A 174 4.67 -6.01 11.36
C THR A 174 5.28 -7.38 11.69
N THR A 175 6.43 -7.42 12.35
CA THR A 175 7.08 -8.70 12.72
C THR A 175 6.31 -9.48 13.77
N LYS A 176 5.52 -8.81 14.62
CA LYS A 176 4.78 -9.44 15.74
C LYS A 176 3.30 -9.71 15.41
N ARG A 177 2.75 -9.10 14.37
CA ARG A 177 1.30 -9.21 14.06
C ARG A 177 0.85 -10.64 13.77
N THR A 178 1.72 -11.46 13.17
CA THR A 178 1.38 -12.84 12.79
C THR A 178 1.28 -13.80 13.99
N SER A 179 1.81 -13.42 15.14
CA SER A 179 1.82 -14.24 16.36
C SER A 179 1.12 -13.59 17.55
N SER A 180 0.36 -12.50 17.32
CA SER A 180 -0.26 -11.73 18.39
C SER A 180 -1.79 -11.62 18.21
N ASP A 181 -2.52 -12.32 19.06
CA ASP A 181 -3.97 -12.16 19.16
C ASP A 181 -4.40 -10.77 19.65
N THR A 182 -3.53 -10.06 20.36
CA THR A 182 -3.80 -8.68 20.79
C THR A 182 -3.90 -7.77 19.57
N LEU A 183 -2.93 -7.83 18.64
CA LEU A 183 -3.00 -7.07 17.39
C LEU A 183 -4.16 -7.55 16.51
N ALA A 184 -4.34 -8.87 16.37
CA ALA A 184 -5.44 -9.42 15.59
C ALA A 184 -6.80 -8.90 16.06
N ARG A 185 -7.06 -8.86 17.38
CA ARG A 185 -8.29 -8.30 17.95
C ARG A 185 -8.39 -6.79 17.78
N LEU A 186 -7.27 -6.07 17.87
CA LEU A 186 -7.26 -4.62 17.72
C LEU A 186 -7.58 -4.19 16.28
N MET A 187 -7.05 -4.93 15.30
CA MET A 187 -7.24 -4.64 13.87
C MET A 187 -8.60 -5.10 13.32
N ARG A 188 -9.39 -5.85 14.11
CA ARG A 188 -10.68 -6.39 13.70
C ARG A 188 -11.81 -5.62 14.38
N THR A 189 -12.55 -4.86 13.63
CA THR A 189 -13.77 -4.17 14.12
C THR A 189 -14.98 -5.08 14.10
N GLU A 190 -14.94 -6.16 13.28
CA GLU A 190 -15.97 -7.18 13.16
C GLU A 190 -15.35 -8.59 13.18
N PRO A 191 -16.12 -9.64 13.51
CA PRO A 191 -15.63 -11.00 13.41
C PRO A 191 -15.37 -11.40 11.96
N LEU A 192 -14.19 -11.99 11.70
CA LEU A 192 -13.90 -12.63 10.42
C LEU A 192 -14.66 -13.95 10.28
N ASN A 193 -15.14 -14.27 9.09
CA ASN A 193 -15.51 -15.65 8.78
C ASN A 193 -14.24 -16.50 8.60
N VAL A 194 -14.38 -17.83 8.57
CA VAL A 194 -13.24 -18.75 8.47
C VAL A 194 -12.47 -18.58 7.15
N ALA A 195 -13.17 -18.31 6.06
CA ALA A 195 -12.58 -18.09 4.76
C ALA A 195 -11.70 -16.82 4.75
N ALA A 196 -12.22 -15.70 5.31
CA ALA A 196 -11.47 -14.46 5.44
C ALA A 196 -10.22 -14.64 6.34
N GLU A 197 -10.34 -15.37 7.46
CA GLU A 197 -9.19 -15.68 8.32
C GLU A 197 -8.07 -16.39 7.55
N MET A 198 -8.41 -17.37 6.72
CA MET A 198 -7.43 -18.08 5.90
C MET A 198 -6.88 -17.20 4.77
N ALA A 199 -7.74 -16.47 4.06
CA ALA A 199 -7.36 -15.64 2.93
C ALA A 199 -6.37 -14.55 3.34
N TRP A 200 -6.67 -13.78 4.40
CA TRP A 200 -5.78 -12.72 4.90
C TRP A 200 -4.41 -13.23 5.38
N ASN A 201 -4.34 -14.44 5.90
CA ASN A 201 -3.07 -15.05 6.29
C ASN A 201 -2.25 -15.58 5.11
N LEU A 202 -2.89 -15.84 3.96
CA LEU A 202 -2.24 -16.37 2.76
C LEU A 202 -1.84 -15.29 1.76
N MET A 203 -2.65 -14.25 1.63
CA MET A 203 -2.41 -13.18 0.66
C MET A 203 -1.20 -12.31 1.07
N PRO A 204 -0.49 -11.72 0.09
CA PRO A 204 0.58 -10.76 0.35
C PRO A 204 0.00 -9.43 0.88
N PRO A 205 0.86 -8.50 1.39
CA PRO A 205 0.45 -7.15 1.71
C PRO A 205 -0.31 -6.47 0.58
N ARG A 206 -1.23 -5.56 0.92
CA ARG A 206 -2.09 -4.89 -0.09
C ARG A 206 -1.34 -3.97 -1.04
N THR A 207 -0.15 -3.51 -0.67
CA THR A 207 0.64 -2.58 -1.47
C THR A 207 2.10 -2.99 -1.54
N TYR A 208 2.70 -2.77 -2.71
CA TYR A 208 4.13 -2.93 -2.93
C TYR A 208 4.62 -1.94 -3.98
N ALA A 209 5.83 -1.40 -3.80
CA ALA A 209 6.53 -0.65 -4.83
C ALA A 209 8.04 -0.78 -4.66
N ASP A 210 8.79 -0.78 -5.78
CA ASP A 210 10.25 -0.90 -5.79
C ASP A 210 10.95 -0.07 -6.89
N GLY A 211 10.29 0.95 -7.41
CA GLY A 211 10.80 1.78 -8.52
C GLY A 211 10.66 1.15 -9.91
N ARG A 212 10.31 -0.14 -10.02
CA ARG A 212 10.00 -0.82 -11.30
C ARG A 212 8.50 -0.96 -11.49
N VAL A 213 7.81 -1.24 -10.40
CA VAL A 213 6.36 -1.43 -10.36
C VAL A 213 5.75 -0.83 -9.11
N VAL A 214 4.49 -0.46 -9.23
CA VAL A 214 3.60 -0.22 -8.09
C VAL A 214 2.47 -1.23 -8.16
N ILE A 215 2.29 -2.01 -7.10
CA ILE A 215 1.22 -3.00 -7.00
C ILE A 215 0.30 -2.60 -5.86
N SER A 216 -1.00 -2.68 -6.08
CA SER A 216 -1.97 -2.53 -5.02
C SER A 216 -3.15 -3.47 -5.25
N ALA A 217 -3.70 -3.96 -4.15
CA ALA A 217 -4.91 -4.77 -4.14
C ALA A 217 -5.94 -4.21 -3.17
N VAL A 218 -7.19 -4.40 -3.49
CA VAL A 218 -8.33 -4.12 -2.63
C VAL A 218 -9.33 -5.26 -2.74
N MET A 219 -9.95 -5.60 -1.63
CA MET A 219 -10.93 -6.69 -1.54
C MET A 219 -11.99 -6.31 -0.50
N GLU A 220 -13.24 -6.41 -0.89
CA GLU A 220 -14.41 -6.24 -0.04
C GLU A 220 -15.44 -7.38 -0.28
N PRO A 221 -16.21 -7.76 0.72
CA PRO A 221 -16.22 -7.27 2.10
C PRO A 221 -15.04 -7.82 2.92
N THR A 222 -14.31 -6.93 3.59
CA THR A 222 -13.06 -7.25 4.31
C THR A 222 -13.21 -8.39 5.33
N TYR A 223 -14.37 -8.50 6.00
CA TYR A 223 -14.59 -9.43 7.11
C TYR A 223 -15.32 -10.71 6.71
N GLN A 224 -15.90 -10.76 5.52
CA GLN A 224 -16.74 -11.86 5.05
C GLN A 224 -16.33 -12.37 3.66
N ILE A 225 -15.03 -12.32 3.36
CA ILE A 225 -14.46 -12.87 2.12
C ILE A 225 -14.84 -14.34 2.00
N SER A 226 -15.18 -14.76 0.81
CA SER A 226 -15.58 -16.15 0.57
C SER A 226 -14.66 -16.90 -0.39
N GLY A 227 -14.57 -16.51 -1.65
CA GLY A 227 -13.90 -17.28 -2.69
C GLY A 227 -12.69 -16.62 -3.32
N ASP A 228 -12.64 -15.29 -3.30
CA ASP A 228 -11.60 -14.50 -3.93
C ASP A 228 -10.26 -14.59 -3.19
N VAL A 229 -9.18 -14.76 -3.95
CA VAL A 229 -7.81 -14.64 -3.45
C VAL A 229 -6.90 -14.06 -4.51
N TYR A 230 -5.97 -13.21 -4.10
CA TYR A 230 -4.95 -12.68 -5.00
C TYR A 230 -3.54 -13.00 -4.50
N GLU A 231 -2.59 -12.99 -5.42
CA GLU A 231 -1.17 -13.05 -5.12
C GLU A 231 -0.38 -12.17 -6.06
N TYR A 232 0.63 -11.53 -5.52
CA TYR A 232 1.76 -11.07 -6.31
C TYR A 232 3.07 -11.57 -5.69
N ALA A 233 4.08 -11.76 -6.51
CA ALA A 233 5.41 -12.13 -6.05
C ALA A 233 6.47 -11.65 -7.04
N LEU A 234 7.65 -11.33 -6.52
CA LEU A 234 8.78 -10.88 -7.28
C LEU A 234 9.86 -11.97 -7.32
N ASP A 235 10.43 -12.17 -8.51
CA ASP A 235 11.56 -13.08 -8.72
C ASP A 235 12.55 -12.42 -9.69
N GLY A 236 13.53 -11.72 -9.14
CA GLY A 236 14.43 -10.86 -9.90
C GLY A 236 13.66 -9.82 -10.72
N PRO A 237 13.72 -9.84 -12.06
CA PRO A 237 12.99 -8.90 -12.91
C PRO A 237 11.54 -9.32 -13.16
N LEU A 238 11.14 -10.50 -12.73
CA LEU A 238 9.81 -11.02 -12.99
C LEU A 238 8.85 -10.65 -11.86
N VAL A 239 7.70 -10.12 -12.22
CA VAL A 239 6.56 -9.90 -11.34
C VAL A 239 5.46 -10.86 -11.72
N HIS A 240 5.08 -11.72 -10.79
CA HIS A 240 3.97 -12.64 -10.94
C HIS A 240 2.71 -12.04 -10.32
N LEU A 241 1.61 -12.04 -11.06
CA LEU A 241 0.31 -11.57 -10.63
C LEU A 241 -0.69 -12.70 -10.79
N THR A 242 -1.53 -12.92 -9.80
CA THR A 242 -2.56 -13.97 -9.84
C THR A 242 -3.80 -13.46 -9.12
N LEU A 243 -4.95 -13.69 -9.73
CA LEU A 243 -6.25 -13.50 -9.14
C LEU A 243 -7.07 -14.75 -9.39
N PHE A 244 -7.64 -15.31 -8.33
CA PHE A 244 -8.54 -16.46 -8.37
C PHE A 244 -9.86 -16.11 -7.75
N ASP A 245 -10.92 -16.65 -8.33
CA ASP A 245 -12.28 -16.58 -7.84
C ASP A 245 -12.83 -18.02 -7.80
N ALA A 246 -13.12 -18.48 -6.60
CA ALA A 246 -13.60 -19.84 -6.35
C ALA A 246 -15.12 -19.89 -6.33
N MET A 247 -15.67 -20.87 -7.03
CA MET A 247 -17.11 -21.11 -7.10
C MET A 247 -17.80 -21.09 -5.74
N GLY A 248 -18.74 -20.14 -5.55
CA GLY A 248 -19.59 -20.02 -4.39
C GLY A 248 -19.08 -19.04 -3.32
N HIS A 249 -19.89 -18.80 -2.30
CA HIS A 249 -19.66 -17.79 -1.25
C HIS A 249 -19.69 -18.40 0.17
N ASP A 250 -19.26 -19.65 0.30
CA ASP A 250 -19.20 -20.37 1.57
C ASP A 250 -17.77 -20.64 2.04
N ASN A 251 -17.59 -21.15 3.24
CA ASN A 251 -16.27 -21.54 3.75
C ASN A 251 -15.55 -22.55 2.85
N ALA A 252 -16.28 -23.35 2.07
CA ALA A 252 -15.67 -24.29 1.16
C ALA A 252 -15.16 -23.61 -0.11
N ALA A 253 -15.72 -22.46 -0.52
CA ALA A 253 -15.14 -21.60 -1.55
C ALA A 253 -13.81 -21.02 -1.08
N GLY A 254 -13.74 -20.51 0.17
CA GLY A 254 -12.49 -20.03 0.74
C GLY A 254 -11.40 -21.12 0.83
N LEU A 255 -11.75 -22.34 1.19
CA LEU A 255 -10.81 -23.48 1.16
C LEU A 255 -10.35 -23.80 -0.26
N CYS A 256 -11.25 -23.69 -1.24
CA CYS A 256 -10.97 -23.91 -2.65
C CYS A 256 -9.96 -22.85 -3.19
N GLY A 257 -10.22 -21.57 -2.91
CA GLY A 257 -9.33 -20.45 -3.23
C GLY A 257 -7.96 -20.60 -2.56
N ALA A 258 -7.93 -20.95 -1.27
CA ALA A 258 -6.69 -21.19 -0.53
C ALA A 258 -5.85 -22.33 -1.11
N LEU A 259 -6.50 -23.45 -1.51
CA LEU A 259 -5.84 -24.57 -2.15
C LEU A 259 -5.28 -24.16 -3.51
N ALA A 260 -6.06 -23.43 -4.32
CA ALA A 260 -5.63 -22.93 -5.63
C ALA A 260 -4.39 -22.02 -5.50
N LEU A 261 -4.43 -21.09 -4.53
CA LEU A 261 -3.31 -20.19 -4.25
C LEU A 261 -2.06 -20.97 -3.81
N GLY A 262 -2.22 -21.93 -2.91
CA GLY A 262 -1.14 -22.79 -2.43
C GLY A 262 -0.50 -23.61 -3.55
N ALA A 263 -1.30 -24.23 -4.42
CA ALA A 263 -0.83 -25.02 -5.57
C ALA A 263 -0.09 -24.12 -6.58
N CYS A 264 -0.65 -22.95 -6.92
CA CYS A 264 -0.01 -22.00 -7.83
C CYS A 264 1.34 -21.51 -7.27
N ARG A 265 1.38 -21.13 -5.99
CA ARG A 265 2.59 -20.67 -5.28
C ARG A 265 3.67 -21.74 -5.26
N ASN A 266 3.30 -22.99 -4.98
CA ASN A 266 4.23 -24.11 -4.96
C ASN A 266 4.83 -24.35 -6.36
N ALA A 267 4.00 -24.41 -7.41
CA ALA A 267 4.46 -24.57 -8.78
C ALA A 267 5.37 -23.41 -9.23
N ARG A 268 5.02 -22.16 -8.89
CA ARG A 268 5.85 -20.98 -9.18
C ARG A 268 7.22 -21.09 -8.53
N ARG A 269 7.30 -21.48 -7.25
CA ARG A 269 8.57 -21.65 -6.51
C ARG A 269 9.43 -22.80 -7.05
N GLN A 270 8.84 -23.71 -7.82
CA GLN A 270 9.55 -24.76 -8.57
C GLN A 270 9.97 -24.30 -9.98
N GLY A 271 9.77 -23.04 -10.35
CA GLY A 271 10.14 -22.51 -11.66
C GLY A 271 9.17 -22.85 -12.79
N SER A 272 7.96 -23.30 -12.48
CA SER A 272 6.96 -23.66 -13.51
C SER A 272 6.49 -22.46 -14.31
N GLY A 273 6.30 -22.64 -15.63
CA GLY A 273 5.68 -21.63 -16.50
C GLY A 273 4.17 -21.48 -16.26
N LEU A 274 3.56 -20.45 -16.86
CA LEU A 274 2.15 -20.08 -16.61
C LEU A 274 1.16 -21.23 -16.84
N ALA A 275 1.27 -21.95 -17.97
CA ALA A 275 0.39 -23.08 -18.26
C ALA A 275 0.54 -24.21 -17.22
N ALA A 276 1.78 -24.51 -16.81
CA ALA A 276 2.05 -25.54 -15.80
C ALA A 276 1.56 -25.14 -14.40
N LYS A 277 1.61 -23.85 -14.04
CA LYS A 277 0.99 -23.34 -12.80
C LYS A 277 -0.53 -23.60 -12.80
N GLY A 278 -1.22 -23.27 -13.90
CA GLY A 278 -2.65 -23.55 -14.05
C GLY A 278 -2.98 -25.06 -13.99
N ALA A 279 -2.14 -25.90 -14.59
CA ALA A 279 -2.29 -27.35 -14.52
C ALA A 279 -2.06 -27.89 -13.09
N ALA A 280 -1.13 -27.33 -12.34
CA ALA A 280 -0.91 -27.71 -10.93
C ALA A 280 -2.11 -27.33 -10.04
N VAL A 281 -2.75 -26.18 -10.28
CA VAL A 281 -3.99 -25.80 -9.61
C VAL A 281 -5.12 -26.76 -9.97
N GLU A 282 -5.29 -27.05 -11.26
CA GLU A 282 -6.25 -28.04 -11.77
C GLU A 282 -6.13 -29.37 -11.03
N ALA A 283 -4.91 -29.95 -11.04
CA ALA A 283 -4.64 -31.24 -10.41
C ALA A 283 -4.98 -31.26 -8.91
N ALA A 284 -4.59 -30.20 -8.17
CA ALA A 284 -4.86 -30.10 -6.74
C ALA A 284 -6.38 -30.01 -6.43
N LEU A 285 -7.11 -29.26 -7.25
CA LEU A 285 -8.56 -29.11 -7.09
C LEU A 285 -9.31 -30.42 -7.43
N VAL A 286 -8.91 -31.09 -8.51
CA VAL A 286 -9.50 -32.38 -8.90
C VAL A 286 -9.20 -33.45 -7.87
N GLU A 287 -7.97 -33.52 -7.35
CA GLU A 287 -7.61 -34.45 -6.27
C GLU A 287 -8.47 -34.26 -5.01
N GLN A 288 -8.68 -33.01 -4.61
CA GLN A 288 -9.41 -32.71 -3.37
C GLN A 288 -10.92 -32.78 -3.51
N TYR A 289 -11.48 -32.29 -4.63
CA TYR A 289 -12.92 -32.08 -4.76
C TYR A 289 -13.56 -32.94 -5.86
N GLY A 290 -12.77 -33.71 -6.62
CA GLY A 290 -13.26 -34.30 -7.87
C GLY A 290 -13.67 -33.15 -8.82
N HIS A 291 -14.82 -33.24 -9.45
CA HIS A 291 -15.30 -32.17 -10.35
C HIS A 291 -16.39 -31.31 -9.72
N ARG A 292 -16.47 -31.27 -8.38
CA ARG A 292 -17.55 -30.61 -7.66
C ARG A 292 -17.31 -29.14 -7.40
N ARG A 293 -16.07 -28.69 -7.48
CA ARG A 293 -15.68 -27.30 -7.29
C ARG A 293 -14.60 -26.91 -8.29
N TYR A 294 -14.65 -25.69 -8.75
CA TYR A 294 -13.71 -25.10 -9.67
C TYR A 294 -13.34 -23.68 -9.24
N VAL A 295 -12.27 -23.20 -9.83
CA VAL A 295 -11.76 -21.84 -9.65
C VAL A 295 -11.55 -21.22 -11.02
N THR A 296 -12.08 -20.04 -11.22
CA THR A 296 -11.70 -19.18 -12.34
C THR A 296 -10.49 -18.34 -11.96
N GLY A 297 -9.75 -17.81 -12.93
CA GLY A 297 -8.65 -16.92 -12.58
C GLY A 297 -7.75 -16.54 -13.74
N VAL A 298 -6.89 -15.57 -13.44
CA VAL A 298 -5.83 -15.10 -14.32
C VAL A 298 -4.49 -15.31 -13.63
N LEU A 299 -3.56 -15.92 -14.37
CA LEU A 299 -2.16 -16.03 -13.97
C LEU A 299 -1.32 -15.21 -14.95
N ALA A 300 -0.58 -14.24 -14.46
CA ALA A 300 0.24 -13.37 -15.31
C ALA A 300 1.68 -13.29 -14.80
N THR A 301 2.59 -12.93 -15.72
CA THR A 301 4.00 -12.65 -15.42
C THR A 301 4.43 -11.46 -16.28
N LEU A 302 4.93 -10.42 -15.62
CA LEU A 302 5.52 -9.24 -16.24
C LEU A 302 7.05 -9.32 -16.12
N ASP A 303 7.78 -9.25 -17.22
CA ASP A 303 9.22 -8.98 -17.21
C ASP A 303 9.44 -7.47 -17.17
N THR A 304 9.86 -6.95 -16.02
CA THR A 304 10.03 -5.50 -15.78
C THR A 304 11.15 -4.86 -16.59
N ARG A 305 12.08 -5.65 -17.15
CA ARG A 305 13.15 -5.13 -18.01
C ARG A 305 12.64 -4.81 -19.41
N THR A 306 11.67 -5.59 -19.88
CA THR A 306 11.17 -5.50 -21.25
C THR A 306 9.76 -4.94 -21.35
N GLY A 307 9.02 -4.95 -20.24
CA GLY A 307 7.59 -4.62 -20.23
C GLY A 307 6.72 -5.71 -20.86
N MET A 308 7.27 -6.90 -21.10
CA MET A 308 6.49 -7.99 -21.68
C MET A 308 5.60 -8.64 -20.61
N LEU A 309 4.30 -8.44 -20.73
CA LEU A 309 3.28 -9.13 -19.96
C LEU A 309 2.90 -10.44 -20.68
N SER A 310 2.97 -11.57 -19.97
CA SER A 310 2.46 -12.85 -20.43
C SER A 310 1.37 -13.32 -19.47
N TRP A 311 0.26 -13.88 -19.97
CA TRP A 311 -0.82 -14.36 -19.11
C TRP A 311 -1.55 -15.58 -19.69
N VAL A 312 -2.25 -16.26 -18.79
CA VAL A 312 -3.22 -17.33 -19.10
C VAL A 312 -4.52 -16.96 -18.41
N ASN A 313 -5.63 -17.02 -19.15
CA ASN A 313 -6.97 -16.86 -18.61
C ASN A 313 -7.62 -18.24 -18.46
N ARG A 314 -8.06 -18.56 -17.23
CA ARG A 314 -8.70 -19.82 -16.87
C ARG A 314 -10.18 -19.55 -16.53
N GLY A 315 -10.98 -19.22 -17.56
CA GLY A 315 -12.41 -19.02 -17.45
C GLY A 315 -12.83 -17.76 -16.67
N HIS A 316 -11.96 -16.80 -16.57
CA HIS A 316 -12.16 -15.57 -15.81
C HIS A 316 -12.35 -14.36 -16.73
N HIS A 317 -12.72 -13.20 -16.17
CA HIS A 317 -12.77 -11.95 -16.91
C HIS A 317 -11.40 -11.59 -17.49
N PRO A 318 -11.34 -11.03 -18.72
CA PRO A 318 -10.07 -10.65 -19.31
C PRO A 318 -9.43 -9.50 -18.52
N PRO A 319 -8.10 -9.54 -18.30
CA PRO A 319 -7.39 -8.41 -17.73
C PRO A 319 -7.58 -7.13 -18.54
N ILE A 320 -7.46 -5.98 -17.89
CA ILE A 320 -7.54 -4.67 -18.54
C ILE A 320 -6.16 -4.02 -18.46
N VAL A 321 -5.76 -3.32 -19.53
CA VAL A 321 -4.62 -2.41 -19.52
C VAL A 321 -5.13 -0.98 -19.72
N ILE A 322 -4.74 -0.08 -18.81
CA ILE A 322 -4.97 1.36 -18.94
C ILE A 322 -3.68 1.98 -19.44
N ARG A 323 -3.73 2.65 -20.59
CA ARG A 323 -2.57 3.24 -21.27
C ARG A 323 -2.79 4.73 -21.51
N GLY A 324 -1.77 5.53 -21.21
CA GLY A 324 -1.73 6.95 -21.57
C GLY A 324 -2.91 7.76 -21.07
N ASN A 325 -3.50 7.45 -19.93
CA ASN A 325 -4.60 8.15 -19.28
C ASN A 325 -5.92 8.20 -20.10
N ARG A 326 -6.03 7.42 -21.16
CA ARG A 326 -7.18 7.53 -22.11
C ARG A 326 -7.64 6.21 -22.70
N TRP A 327 -6.79 5.22 -22.74
CA TRP A 327 -7.07 3.97 -23.43
C TRP A 327 -7.27 2.84 -22.45
N VAL A 328 -8.36 2.10 -22.63
CA VAL A 328 -8.57 0.81 -22.00
C VAL A 328 -8.54 -0.24 -23.09
N SER A 329 -7.70 -1.24 -22.91
CA SER A 329 -7.66 -2.44 -23.74
C SER A 329 -7.98 -3.66 -22.87
N HIS A 330 -9.03 -4.39 -23.26
CA HIS A 330 -9.26 -5.72 -22.71
C HIS A 330 -8.29 -6.70 -23.34
N LEU A 331 -7.47 -7.34 -22.51
CA LEU A 331 -6.47 -8.30 -22.99
C LEU A 331 -7.13 -9.61 -23.37
N GLN A 332 -7.51 -9.71 -24.65
CA GLN A 332 -8.16 -10.90 -25.17
C GLN A 332 -7.17 -12.07 -25.27
N CYS A 333 -7.56 -13.22 -24.74
CA CYS A 333 -6.85 -14.49 -24.85
C CYS A 333 -7.90 -15.57 -25.10
N PRO A 334 -7.63 -16.58 -25.95
CA PRO A 334 -8.55 -17.70 -26.06
C PRO A 334 -8.87 -18.26 -24.68
N PRO A 335 -10.14 -18.30 -24.28
CA PRO A 335 -10.51 -18.74 -22.94
C PRO A 335 -10.17 -20.23 -22.79
N ALA A 336 -9.49 -20.56 -21.69
CA ALA A 336 -9.38 -21.92 -21.21
C ALA A 336 -10.52 -22.18 -20.19
N HIS A 337 -10.75 -23.45 -19.88
CA HIS A 337 -11.74 -23.83 -18.88
C HIS A 337 -11.30 -23.42 -17.47
N PRO A 338 -12.23 -23.22 -16.52
CA PRO A 338 -11.93 -23.08 -15.11
C PRO A 338 -11.10 -24.25 -14.57
N MET A 339 -10.28 -24.02 -13.57
CA MET A 339 -9.44 -25.04 -12.93
C MET A 339 -10.27 -25.87 -11.95
N GLY A 340 -10.12 -27.21 -11.98
CA GLY A 340 -10.90 -28.17 -11.20
C GLY A 340 -12.01 -28.87 -12.00
N THR A 341 -12.08 -28.63 -13.31
CA THR A 341 -13.10 -29.20 -14.20
C THR A 341 -12.65 -30.48 -14.94
N ASP A 342 -11.32 -30.73 -15.02
CA ASP A 342 -10.69 -31.90 -15.68
C ASP A 342 -11.12 -32.12 -17.15
N LEU A 343 -11.25 -31.02 -17.88
CA LEU A 343 -11.65 -31.07 -19.28
C LEU A 343 -10.49 -31.31 -20.24
N ASP A 344 -9.26 -31.39 -19.74
CA ASP A 344 -8.02 -31.60 -20.50
C ASP A 344 -7.89 -30.70 -21.75
N LEU A 345 -8.38 -29.46 -21.65
CA LEU A 345 -8.29 -28.48 -22.72
C LEU A 345 -6.99 -27.67 -22.59
N PRO A 346 -6.28 -27.38 -23.68
CA PRO A 346 -5.04 -26.64 -23.62
C PRO A 346 -5.29 -25.18 -23.19
N SER A 347 -4.40 -24.66 -22.36
CA SER A 347 -4.36 -23.23 -22.03
C SER A 347 -3.38 -22.49 -22.93
N THR A 348 -3.83 -21.37 -23.48
CA THR A 348 -3.01 -20.50 -24.34
C THR A 348 -2.30 -19.46 -23.50
N VAL A 349 -0.98 -19.31 -23.67
CA VAL A 349 -0.22 -18.21 -23.10
C VAL A 349 -0.24 -17.05 -24.08
N CYS A 350 -0.92 -15.97 -23.69
CA CYS A 350 -0.99 -14.73 -24.44
C CYS A 350 0.08 -13.75 -24.00
N ARG A 351 0.39 -12.75 -24.82
CA ARG A 351 1.43 -11.74 -24.56
C ARG A 351 0.99 -10.38 -25.02
N GLU A 352 1.35 -9.35 -24.23
CA GLU A 352 1.15 -7.94 -24.56
C GLU A 352 2.42 -7.17 -24.21
N GLN A 353 2.82 -6.24 -25.08
CA GLN A 353 3.91 -5.32 -24.83
C GLN A 353 3.36 -4.10 -24.11
N LEU A 354 3.73 -3.94 -22.84
CA LEU A 354 3.39 -2.75 -22.06
C LEU A 354 4.30 -1.58 -22.42
N GLN A 355 3.79 -0.38 -22.17
CA GLN A 355 4.54 0.89 -22.17
C GLN A 355 4.74 1.35 -20.73
N PRO A 356 5.85 2.07 -20.41
CA PRO A 356 6.01 2.68 -19.11
C PRO A 356 4.81 3.54 -18.71
N GLY A 357 4.31 3.34 -17.49
CA GLY A 357 3.08 3.96 -16.99
C GLY A 357 1.80 3.19 -17.29
N ASP A 358 1.86 2.07 -18.03
CA ASP A 358 0.68 1.21 -18.21
C ASP A 358 0.30 0.55 -16.89
N ARG A 359 -1.02 0.52 -16.61
CA ARG A 359 -1.63 -0.16 -15.46
C ARG A 359 -2.35 -1.42 -15.91
N VAL A 360 -1.88 -2.57 -15.43
CA VAL A 360 -2.56 -3.87 -15.60
C VAL A 360 -3.52 -4.06 -14.45
N VAL A 361 -4.78 -4.39 -14.75
CA VAL A 361 -5.85 -4.57 -13.77
C VAL A 361 -6.45 -5.96 -13.93
N LEU A 362 -6.41 -6.73 -12.84
CA LEU A 362 -7.17 -7.96 -12.66
C LEU A 362 -8.32 -7.66 -11.70
N TYR A 363 -9.51 -8.18 -11.96
CA TYR A 363 -10.70 -7.89 -11.15
C TYR A 363 -11.69 -9.06 -11.19
N THR A 364 -12.48 -9.21 -10.14
CA THR A 364 -13.57 -10.19 -10.07
C THR A 364 -14.92 -9.53 -10.43
N ASP A 365 -15.91 -10.34 -10.72
CA ASP A 365 -17.24 -9.89 -11.16
C ASP A 365 -18.00 -9.13 -10.06
N GLY A 366 -17.70 -9.37 -8.79
CA GLY A 366 -18.27 -8.59 -7.71
C GLY A 366 -18.06 -7.07 -7.83
N ILE A 367 -17.09 -6.61 -8.65
CA ILE A 367 -16.95 -5.20 -8.99
C ILE A 367 -17.98 -4.77 -10.04
N THR A 368 -18.12 -5.55 -11.09
CA THR A 368 -18.93 -5.17 -12.28
C THR A 368 -20.38 -5.53 -12.16
N ASP A 369 -20.67 -6.68 -11.54
CA ASP A 369 -22.02 -7.21 -11.34
C ASP A 369 -22.73 -6.63 -10.12
N ALA A 370 -21.98 -5.78 -9.43
CA ALA A 370 -22.47 -5.00 -8.32
C ALA A 370 -23.79 -4.28 -8.69
N ARG A 371 -24.94 -4.58 -8.00
CA ARG A 371 -26.29 -4.10 -8.36
C ARG A 371 -26.87 -3.15 -7.34
N ARG A 372 -27.52 -2.11 -7.83
CA ARG A 372 -28.40 -1.22 -7.04
C ARG A 372 -29.75 -1.92 -6.73
N ARG A 373 -30.52 -1.30 -5.84
CA ARG A 373 -31.90 -1.72 -5.55
C ARG A 373 -32.85 -1.69 -6.77
N ASP A 374 -32.53 -0.90 -7.78
CA ASP A 374 -33.25 -0.83 -9.05
C ASP A 374 -32.75 -1.84 -10.10
N ASP A 375 -31.93 -2.80 -9.67
CA ASP A 375 -31.31 -3.84 -10.49
C ASP A 375 -30.31 -3.34 -11.53
N SER A 376 -29.91 -2.06 -11.48
CA SER A 376 -28.86 -1.53 -12.36
C SER A 376 -27.48 -1.96 -11.87
N GLU A 377 -26.64 -2.51 -12.77
CA GLU A 377 -25.27 -2.93 -12.50
C GLU A 377 -24.30 -1.73 -12.48
N PHE A 378 -23.23 -1.82 -11.70
CA PHE A 378 -22.12 -0.88 -11.76
C PHE A 378 -21.51 -0.90 -13.17
N GLY A 379 -21.23 -2.08 -13.67
CA GLY A 379 -20.82 -2.38 -15.03
C GLY A 379 -19.38 -2.06 -15.36
N VAL A 380 -18.84 -2.77 -16.35
CA VAL A 380 -17.45 -2.61 -16.82
C VAL A 380 -17.17 -1.18 -17.30
N GLU A 381 -18.14 -0.51 -17.92
CA GLU A 381 -17.97 0.84 -18.45
C GLU A 381 -17.69 1.85 -17.32
N ARG A 382 -18.49 1.83 -16.24
CA ARG A 382 -18.26 2.73 -15.09
C ARG A 382 -16.96 2.41 -14.37
N PHE A 383 -16.65 1.12 -14.24
CA PHE A 383 -15.40 0.67 -13.65
C PHE A 383 -14.20 1.22 -14.43
N THR A 384 -14.17 1.04 -15.75
CA THR A 384 -13.08 1.53 -16.60
C THR A 384 -13.01 3.05 -16.68
N ASP A 385 -14.14 3.72 -16.78
CA ASP A 385 -14.22 5.19 -16.76
C ASP A 385 -13.69 5.78 -15.46
N PHE A 386 -13.96 5.12 -14.32
CA PHE A 386 -13.45 5.53 -13.02
C PHE A 386 -11.92 5.45 -12.99
N LEU A 387 -11.37 4.32 -13.43
CA LEU A 387 -9.92 4.10 -13.45
C LEU A 387 -9.19 5.06 -14.39
N ILE A 388 -9.75 5.33 -15.59
CA ILE A 388 -9.20 6.30 -16.54
C ILE A 388 -9.13 7.70 -15.93
N ARG A 389 -10.22 8.19 -15.33
CA ARG A 389 -10.27 9.54 -14.76
C ARG A 389 -9.23 9.71 -13.67
N HIS A 390 -9.15 8.76 -12.74
CA HIS A 390 -8.23 8.88 -11.61
C HIS A 390 -6.76 8.65 -12.01
N HIS A 391 -6.51 7.87 -13.07
CA HIS A 391 -5.18 7.81 -13.65
C HIS A 391 -4.80 9.14 -14.33
N ALA A 392 -5.74 9.78 -15.05
CA ALA A 392 -5.53 11.08 -15.65
C ALA A 392 -5.30 12.21 -14.63
N ASP A 393 -5.87 12.09 -13.43
CA ASP A 393 -5.65 13.01 -12.30
C ASP A 393 -4.28 12.78 -11.61
N GLY A 394 -3.48 11.82 -12.07
CA GLY A 394 -2.16 11.50 -11.50
C GLY A 394 -2.22 10.85 -10.12
N LEU A 395 -3.35 10.24 -9.75
CA LEU A 395 -3.47 9.58 -8.45
C LEU A 395 -2.62 8.30 -8.39
N PRO A 396 -1.90 8.09 -7.28
CA PRO A 396 -1.21 6.84 -7.03
C PRO A 396 -2.15 5.63 -7.06
N VAL A 397 -1.62 4.46 -7.46
CA VAL A 397 -2.40 3.22 -7.57
C VAL A 397 -3.19 2.88 -6.31
N PRO A 398 -2.60 2.92 -5.08
CA PRO A 398 -3.34 2.59 -3.87
C PRO A 398 -4.53 3.53 -3.60
N GLU A 399 -4.37 4.83 -3.87
CA GLU A 399 -5.45 5.81 -3.67
C GLU A 399 -6.54 5.67 -4.75
N THR A 400 -6.15 5.32 -5.97
CA THR A 400 -7.10 5.00 -7.05
C THR A 400 -8.00 3.84 -6.64
N LEU A 401 -7.42 2.75 -6.11
CA LEU A 401 -8.20 1.57 -5.67
C LEU A 401 -9.06 1.85 -4.44
N ARG A 402 -8.54 2.60 -3.48
CA ARG A 402 -9.33 3.00 -2.30
C ARG A 402 -10.59 3.78 -2.70
N ARG A 403 -10.45 4.75 -3.60
CA ARG A 403 -11.58 5.54 -4.11
C ARG A 403 -12.54 4.71 -4.96
N LEU A 404 -12.00 3.81 -5.77
CA LEU A 404 -12.81 2.89 -6.55
C LEU A 404 -13.72 2.07 -5.63
N MET A 405 -13.14 1.44 -4.60
CA MET A 405 -13.90 0.61 -3.70
C MET A 405 -14.96 1.41 -2.93
N GLN A 406 -14.62 2.63 -2.51
CA GLN A 406 -15.61 3.51 -1.89
C GLN A 406 -16.77 3.82 -2.87
N ALA A 407 -16.47 4.07 -4.14
CA ALA A 407 -17.51 4.33 -5.14
C ALA A 407 -18.38 3.10 -5.43
N VAL A 408 -17.80 1.88 -5.41
CA VAL A 408 -18.52 0.62 -5.54
C VAL A 408 -19.43 0.41 -4.33
N LEU A 409 -18.94 0.58 -3.11
CA LEU A 409 -19.71 0.45 -1.87
C LEU A 409 -20.84 1.49 -1.79
N ASP A 410 -20.58 2.75 -2.15
CA ASP A 410 -21.60 3.82 -2.20
C ASP A 410 -22.68 3.50 -3.22
N TYR A 411 -22.31 2.86 -4.34
CA TYR A 411 -23.26 2.42 -5.36
C TYR A 411 -24.21 1.33 -4.86
N HIS A 412 -23.72 0.49 -3.93
CA HIS A 412 -24.46 -0.67 -3.36
C HIS A 412 -25.16 -0.40 -2.05
N ASP A 413 -25.28 0.84 -1.60
CA ASP A 413 -25.79 1.14 -0.25
C ASP A 413 -24.98 0.42 0.86
N GLY A 414 -23.69 0.16 0.62
CA GLY A 414 -22.77 -0.47 1.57
C GLY A 414 -22.86 -2.00 1.68
N GLN A 415 -23.63 -2.69 0.83
CA GLN A 415 -23.79 -4.16 0.90
C GLN A 415 -23.43 -4.80 -0.44
N LEU A 416 -22.30 -5.48 -0.51
CA LEU A 416 -21.91 -6.31 -1.66
C LEU A 416 -22.60 -7.67 -1.58
N GLN A 417 -22.97 -8.22 -2.73
CA GLN A 417 -23.60 -9.54 -2.84
C GLN A 417 -22.56 -10.65 -3.04
N ASP A 418 -21.38 -10.29 -3.53
CA ASP A 418 -20.25 -11.18 -3.76
C ASP A 418 -18.93 -10.46 -3.43
N ASP A 419 -17.84 -11.21 -3.38
CA ASP A 419 -16.50 -10.66 -3.17
C ASP A 419 -16.11 -9.76 -4.34
N ALA A 420 -15.64 -8.55 -4.03
CA ALA A 420 -15.21 -7.55 -4.99
C ALA A 420 -13.72 -7.30 -4.85
N THR A 421 -12.94 -7.87 -5.75
CA THR A 421 -11.48 -7.83 -5.69
C THR A 421 -10.88 -7.15 -6.91
N VAL A 422 -9.90 -6.27 -6.68
CA VAL A 422 -9.07 -5.66 -7.72
C VAL A 422 -7.61 -5.80 -7.34
N LEU A 423 -6.80 -6.33 -8.26
CA LEU A 423 -5.35 -6.30 -8.19
C LEU A 423 -4.83 -5.47 -9.37
N MET A 424 -4.13 -4.38 -9.08
CA MET A 424 -3.57 -3.47 -10.07
C MET A 424 -2.06 -3.42 -9.96
N CYS A 425 -1.38 -3.46 -11.12
CA CYS A 425 0.07 -3.31 -11.23
C CYS A 425 0.40 -2.23 -12.27
N GLU A 426 1.06 -1.17 -11.87
CA GLU A 426 1.63 -0.17 -12.78
C GLU A 426 3.09 -0.51 -13.07
N TRP A 427 3.45 -0.59 -14.35
CA TRP A 427 4.84 -0.75 -14.76
C TRP A 427 5.46 0.61 -15.05
N LEU A 428 6.52 0.96 -14.30
CA LEU A 428 7.17 2.28 -14.38
C LEU A 428 8.26 2.36 -15.46
N GLY A 429 8.60 1.21 -16.05
CA GLY A 429 9.73 1.15 -17.00
C GLY A 429 11.08 1.06 -16.31
N ASP A 430 12.13 1.14 -17.11
CA ASP A 430 13.52 1.03 -16.64
C ASP A 430 14.14 2.40 -16.24
N THR A 431 13.49 3.49 -16.60
CA THR A 431 14.03 4.86 -16.50
C THR A 431 13.83 5.54 -15.14
N LEU A 432 12.92 5.04 -14.29
CA LEU A 432 12.62 5.64 -12.99
C LEU A 432 13.39 5.03 -11.81
N ARG A 433 14.24 4.02 -12.07
CA ARG A 433 14.94 3.26 -11.02
C ARG A 433 15.80 4.09 -10.08
N ASP A 434 16.32 5.24 -10.55
CA ASP A 434 17.29 6.03 -9.82
C ASP A 434 16.77 7.41 -9.37
N THR A 435 15.54 7.80 -9.75
CA THR A 435 15.08 9.18 -9.61
C THR A 435 13.89 9.39 -8.66
N GLU A 436 13.02 8.38 -8.47
CA GLU A 436 11.88 8.50 -7.56
C GLU A 436 11.84 7.32 -6.59
N PRO A 437 11.80 7.58 -5.29
CA PRO A 437 11.68 6.55 -4.29
C PRO A 437 10.30 5.88 -4.33
N ALA A 438 10.28 4.60 -4.00
CA ALA A 438 9.06 3.77 -3.98
C ALA A 438 7.92 4.38 -3.14
N ALA A 439 8.24 5.16 -2.12
CA ALA A 439 7.27 5.82 -1.27
C ALA A 439 6.42 6.85 -2.03
N ASP A 440 7.02 7.67 -2.89
CA ASP A 440 6.30 8.69 -3.67
C ASP A 440 5.31 8.07 -4.65
N LEU A 441 5.66 6.90 -5.20
CA LEU A 441 4.83 6.17 -6.14
C LEU A 441 3.52 5.61 -5.51
N THR A 442 3.53 5.44 -4.19
CA THR A 442 2.35 5.01 -3.42
C THR A 442 1.62 6.18 -2.78
N GLY A 443 2.09 7.41 -2.99
CA GLY A 443 1.59 8.61 -2.32
C GLY A 443 2.04 8.71 -0.86
N LEU A 444 3.12 8.00 -0.50
CA LEU A 444 3.79 8.11 0.77
C LEU A 444 5.02 9.01 0.60
N PRO A 445 5.29 9.95 1.50
CA PRO A 445 6.48 10.78 1.42
C PRO A 445 7.74 9.98 1.69
N LEU A 446 8.85 10.48 1.18
CA LEU A 446 10.17 9.96 1.49
C LEU A 446 10.55 10.18 2.94
N HIS A 447 10.89 9.11 3.63
CA HIS A 447 11.66 9.23 4.85
C HIS A 447 13.08 9.68 4.52
N GLY A 448 13.45 10.89 4.96
CA GLY A 448 14.85 11.38 4.88
C GLY A 448 15.14 12.49 3.86
N LEU A 449 14.16 13.03 3.15
CA LEU A 449 14.36 14.30 2.45
C LEU A 449 14.03 15.50 3.35
N PRO A 450 14.75 16.63 3.19
CA PRO A 450 14.42 17.84 3.92
C PRO A 450 12.98 18.25 3.60
N TYR A 451 12.20 18.49 4.66
CA TYR A 451 10.83 18.99 4.65
C TYR A 451 10.66 20.11 3.63
N ALA A 452 9.78 19.91 2.66
CA ALA A 452 9.31 21.00 1.83
C ALA A 452 8.41 21.88 2.70
N PRO A 453 8.66 23.21 2.82
CA PRO A 453 7.84 24.07 3.65
C PRO A 453 6.39 24.06 3.16
N ASP A 454 5.45 24.03 4.10
CA ASP A 454 4.02 24.16 3.86
C ASP A 454 3.75 25.27 2.83
N ILE A 455 3.20 24.91 1.70
CA ILE A 455 2.54 25.88 0.82
C ILE A 455 1.26 26.27 1.58
N THR A 456 1.33 27.34 2.35
CA THR A 456 0.15 28.03 2.86
C THR A 456 -0.66 28.46 1.64
N VAL A 457 -1.75 27.75 1.38
CA VAL A 457 -2.78 28.25 0.47
C VAL A 457 -3.38 29.49 1.14
N ASP A 458 -2.94 30.61 0.65
CA ASP A 458 -3.48 31.93 1.02
C ASP A 458 -4.96 31.92 0.62
N SER A 459 -5.84 31.81 1.60
CA SER A 459 -7.28 31.97 1.42
C SER A 459 -7.56 33.45 1.23
N GLY A 460 -7.32 33.92 0.02
CA GLY A 460 -7.72 35.26 -0.42
C GLY A 460 -9.22 35.42 -0.32
N THR A 461 -9.67 35.98 0.81
CA THR A 461 -10.99 36.59 0.92
C THR A 461 -11.02 37.82 0.05
N GLY A 462 -11.46 37.65 -1.19
CA GLY A 462 -11.83 38.74 -2.08
C GLY A 462 -13.23 39.26 -1.73
N THR A 463 -13.30 40.30 -0.92
CA THR A 463 -14.44 41.20 -0.89
C THR A 463 -14.35 42.18 -2.05
N SER A 464 -15.26 42.12 -2.98
CA SER A 464 -15.96 43.25 -3.65
C SER A 464 -16.99 42.72 -4.64
#